data_3fc25de4c443442690b5bd6b123a01b4
#
_entry.id   3fc25de4c443442690b5bd6b123a01b4
#
_cell.length_a   1.000
_cell.length_b   1.000
_cell.length_c   1.000
_cell.angle_alpha   90.00
_cell.angle_beta   90.00
_cell.angle_gamma   90.00
#
_symmetry.space_group_name_H-M   'P 1'
#
loop_
_entity.id
_entity.type
_entity.pdbx_description
1 polymer ?
#
loop_
_entity_poly.entity_id
_entity_poly.type
_entity_poly.pdbx_seq_one_letter_code
_entity_poly.pdbx_strand_id
1 'polypeptide(L)'
;WAESSAVVYANSVLGARCNRNSAYMDIFGAILGRVPYFGLLTDEGRRASWVVEVKTSKRPEAQVLGSAIGLKVMEDVPYIKGLAPFLGGQLDDSAKAYLKDMGAASASNGAVGLYHVEGLTPEAVDLGDALIRPGAKTYVIDDAELERVKAGYPVIWKNPDAKPKLCFIGCPHLSLSQLIGWTEKLE
;
A
#
# COMPACT_ATOMS: atom_id res chain seq x y z
N TRP A 1 15.44 2.15 5.97
CA TRP A 1 14.09 2.38 5.42
C TRP A 1 13.15 2.97 6.50
N ALA A 2 13.39 4.24 6.90
CA ALA A 2 12.58 4.90 7.92
C ALA A 2 11.25 5.47 7.37
N GLU A 3 11.10 5.54 6.04
CA GLU A 3 9.93 6.10 5.37
C GLU A 3 8.89 4.99 5.09
N SER A 4 7.66 5.19 5.57
CA SER A 4 6.62 4.14 5.57
C SER A 4 6.20 3.67 4.18
N SER A 5 6.13 4.55 3.18
CA SER A 5 5.78 4.15 1.82
C SER A 5 6.89 3.33 1.15
N ALA A 6 8.17 3.65 1.44
CA ALA A 6 9.30 2.87 0.98
C ALA A 6 9.34 1.47 1.62
N VAL A 7 9.08 1.38 2.93
CA VAL A 7 9.03 0.10 3.66
C VAL A 7 7.96 -0.82 3.11
N VAL A 8 6.73 -0.33 2.96
CA VAL A 8 5.63 -1.17 2.46
C VAL A 8 5.88 -1.62 1.02
N TYR A 9 6.44 -0.76 0.18
CA TYR A 9 6.81 -1.12 -1.18
C TYR A 9 7.94 -2.17 -1.22
N ALA A 10 9.01 -1.96 -0.45
CA ALA A 10 10.12 -2.89 -0.38
C ALA A 10 9.67 -4.28 0.10
N ASN A 11 8.86 -4.34 1.15
CA ASN A 11 8.34 -5.59 1.68
C ASN A 11 7.40 -6.30 0.71
N SER A 12 6.45 -5.57 0.12
CA SER A 12 5.33 -6.17 -0.63
C SER A 12 5.66 -6.41 -2.09
N VAL A 13 6.38 -5.49 -2.75
CA VAL A 13 6.62 -5.51 -4.20
C VAL A 13 8.01 -6.03 -4.55
N LEU A 14 9.02 -5.70 -3.74
CA LEU A 14 10.40 -6.16 -3.97
C LEU A 14 10.75 -7.45 -3.23
N GLY A 15 9.89 -7.93 -2.32
CA GLY A 15 10.15 -9.13 -1.53
C GLY A 15 11.25 -8.95 -0.47
N ALA A 16 11.55 -7.72 -0.09
CA ALA A 16 12.49 -7.44 0.99
C ALA A 16 11.87 -7.76 2.36
N ARG A 17 12.71 -7.83 3.39
CA ARG A 17 12.29 -8.04 4.79
C ARG A 17 12.81 -6.92 5.65
N CYS A 18 11.94 -5.99 6.01
CA CYS A 18 12.24 -4.91 6.94
C CYS A 18 11.02 -4.54 7.78
N ASN A 19 11.29 -4.14 9.02
CA ASN A 19 10.26 -3.58 9.89
C ASN A 19 10.06 -2.09 9.60
N ARG A 20 8.94 -1.55 10.05
CA ARG A 20 8.70 -0.11 10.13
C ARG A 20 9.39 0.44 11.38
N ASN A 21 10.69 0.63 11.29
CA ASN A 21 11.49 1.20 12.37
C ASN A 21 11.48 2.73 12.30
N SER A 22 11.85 3.38 13.41
CA SER A 22 12.22 4.79 13.38
C SER A 22 13.59 4.99 12.74
N ALA A 23 13.90 6.20 12.27
CA ALA A 23 15.20 6.54 11.69
C ALA A 23 16.38 6.19 12.62
N TYR A 24 16.21 6.37 13.93
CA TYR A 24 17.26 6.04 14.91
C TYR A 24 17.54 4.54 14.98
N MET A 25 16.52 3.71 14.93
CA MET A 25 16.69 2.25 14.93
C MET A 25 17.42 1.77 13.69
N ASP A 26 17.12 2.37 12.53
CA ASP A 26 17.79 2.03 11.28
C ASP A 26 19.27 2.47 11.29
N ILE A 27 19.57 3.67 11.84
CA ILE A 27 20.95 4.15 12.03
C ILE A 27 21.71 3.23 12.99
N PHE A 28 21.13 2.85 14.13
CA PHE A 28 21.76 1.95 15.08
C PHE A 28 22.00 0.56 14.47
N GLY A 29 21.03 0.04 13.71
CA GLY A 29 21.17 -1.20 12.97
C GLY A 29 22.32 -1.14 11.94
N ALA A 30 22.45 -0.02 11.23
CA ALA A 30 23.53 0.18 10.27
C ALA A 30 24.91 0.26 10.95
N ILE A 31 25.03 0.93 12.11
CA ILE A 31 26.28 1.05 12.86
C ILE A 31 26.68 -0.31 13.44
N LEU A 32 25.74 -1.04 14.02
CA LEU A 32 25.98 -2.33 14.68
C LEU A 32 26.11 -3.51 13.71
N GLY A 33 25.64 -3.34 12.46
CA GLY A 33 25.52 -4.44 11.49
C GLY A 33 24.53 -5.52 11.91
N ARG A 34 23.58 -5.19 12.80
CA ARG A 34 22.59 -6.13 13.36
C ARG A 34 21.27 -5.41 13.62
N VAL A 35 20.16 -6.14 13.44
CA VAL A 35 18.81 -5.70 13.78
C VAL A 35 18.10 -6.78 14.60
N PRO A 36 17.16 -6.43 15.48
CA PRO A 36 16.35 -7.40 16.21
C PRO A 36 15.53 -8.26 15.25
N TYR A 37 15.56 -9.58 15.44
CA TYR A 37 14.80 -10.53 14.61
C TYR A 37 13.36 -10.68 15.16
N PHE A 38 12.45 -9.84 14.70
CA PHE A 38 11.02 -9.85 15.07
C PHE A 38 10.14 -9.22 13.97
N GLY A 39 8.82 -9.26 14.14
CA GLY A 39 7.84 -8.61 13.27
C GLY A 39 7.97 -9.05 11.82
N LEU A 40 8.01 -8.10 10.89
CA LEU A 40 8.06 -8.36 9.44
C LEU A 40 9.39 -8.99 8.95
N LEU A 41 10.38 -9.19 9.81
CA LEU A 41 11.58 -9.97 9.51
C LEU A 41 11.32 -11.48 9.63
N THR A 42 10.30 -11.90 10.38
CA THR A 42 9.97 -13.30 10.63
C THR A 42 8.88 -13.79 9.67
N ASP A 43 8.88 -15.09 9.35
CA ASP A 43 7.82 -15.68 8.51
C ASP A 43 6.44 -15.54 9.17
N GLU A 44 6.36 -15.76 10.48
CA GLU A 44 5.10 -15.61 11.23
C GLU A 44 4.58 -14.16 11.23
N GLY A 45 5.47 -13.17 11.38
CA GLY A 45 5.09 -11.76 11.36
C GLY A 45 4.59 -11.27 9.99
N ARG A 46 4.90 -12.00 8.91
CA ARG A 46 4.48 -11.69 7.55
C ARG A 46 3.16 -12.34 7.14
N ARG A 47 2.60 -13.21 7.98
CA ARG A 47 1.32 -13.87 7.68
C ARG A 47 0.16 -12.90 7.86
N ALA A 48 -0.77 -12.95 6.90
CA ALA A 48 -1.94 -12.06 6.86
C ALA A 48 -2.96 -12.42 7.94
N SER A 49 -3.40 -11.42 8.69
CA SER A 49 -4.50 -11.49 9.63
C SER A 49 -5.83 -10.97 9.04
N TRP A 50 -5.78 -10.44 7.82
CA TRP A 50 -6.93 -9.99 7.06
C TRP A 50 -6.92 -10.54 5.64
N VAL A 51 -8.10 -10.94 5.16
CA VAL A 51 -8.38 -11.18 3.74
C VAL A 51 -9.19 -10.00 3.23
N VAL A 52 -8.65 -9.26 2.27
CA VAL A 52 -9.31 -8.12 1.63
C VAL A 52 -9.80 -8.57 0.26
N GLU A 53 -11.12 -8.61 0.05
CA GLU A 53 -11.73 -8.98 -1.23
C GLU A 53 -12.11 -7.73 -2.02
N VAL A 54 -11.43 -7.49 -3.15
CA VAL A 54 -11.76 -6.39 -4.07
C VAL A 54 -12.81 -6.86 -5.05
N LYS A 55 -14.04 -6.32 -4.90
CA LYS A 55 -15.23 -6.65 -5.70
C LYS A 55 -15.81 -5.42 -6.41
N THR A 56 -14.94 -4.64 -7.03
CA THR A 56 -15.31 -3.41 -7.74
C THR A 56 -15.65 -3.67 -9.20
N SER A 57 -16.53 -2.86 -9.77
CA SER A 57 -16.93 -2.97 -11.18
C SER A 57 -15.83 -2.56 -12.17
N LYS A 58 -14.88 -1.74 -11.72
CA LYS A 58 -13.72 -1.24 -12.50
C LYS A 58 -12.49 -1.17 -11.62
N ARG A 59 -11.31 -1.00 -12.23
CA ARG A 59 -10.07 -0.81 -11.49
C ARG A 59 -10.21 0.36 -10.51
N PRO A 60 -10.06 0.12 -9.19
CA PRO A 60 -10.13 1.18 -8.19
C PRO A 60 -8.96 2.15 -8.31
N GLU A 61 -9.15 3.38 -7.86
CA GLU A 61 -8.03 4.32 -7.70
C GLU A 61 -7.10 3.83 -6.59
N ALA A 62 -5.79 3.80 -6.87
CA ALA A 62 -4.80 3.21 -5.97
C ALA A 62 -4.83 3.83 -4.57
N GLN A 63 -4.91 5.16 -4.49
CA GLN A 63 -4.92 5.89 -3.23
C GLN A 63 -6.21 5.65 -2.43
N VAL A 64 -7.36 5.54 -3.10
CA VAL A 64 -8.64 5.28 -2.44
C VAL A 64 -8.69 3.86 -1.91
N LEU A 65 -8.24 2.87 -2.72
CA LEU A 65 -8.12 1.48 -2.27
C LEU A 65 -7.15 1.35 -1.09
N GLY A 66 -5.98 1.99 -1.19
CA GLY A 66 -5.01 2.02 -0.10
C GLY A 66 -5.54 2.65 1.17
N SER A 67 -6.30 3.75 1.06
CA SER A 67 -6.96 4.38 2.21
C SER A 67 -8.02 3.47 2.85
N ALA A 68 -8.85 2.81 2.04
CA ALA A 68 -9.84 1.84 2.53
C ALA A 68 -9.17 0.72 3.32
N ILE A 69 -8.09 0.15 2.78
CA ILE A 69 -7.29 -0.89 3.43
C ILE A 69 -6.69 -0.35 4.74
N GLY A 70 -5.97 0.78 4.68
CA GLY A 70 -5.27 1.33 5.84
C GLY A 70 -6.20 1.65 7.00
N LEU A 71 -7.32 2.32 6.73
CA LEU A 71 -8.33 2.68 7.75
C LEU A 71 -8.96 1.46 8.44
N LYS A 72 -9.02 0.31 7.77
CA LYS A 72 -9.65 -0.90 8.29
C LYS A 72 -8.66 -1.86 8.93
N VAL A 73 -7.52 -2.07 8.28
CA VAL A 73 -6.53 -3.09 8.64
C VAL A 73 -5.54 -2.57 9.69
N MET A 74 -5.32 -1.26 9.70
CA MET A 74 -4.36 -0.57 10.57
C MET A 74 -2.91 -1.10 10.36
N GLU A 75 -2.25 -1.62 11.41
CA GLU A 75 -0.88 -2.15 11.34
C GLU A 75 -0.78 -3.62 10.92
N ASP A 76 -1.90 -4.29 10.80
CA ASP A 76 -1.96 -5.71 10.41
C ASP A 76 -1.54 -5.93 8.95
N VAL A 77 -1.28 -7.18 8.59
CA VAL A 77 -0.92 -7.59 7.22
C VAL A 77 -2.18 -8.06 6.48
N PRO A 78 -2.58 -7.41 5.38
CA PRO A 78 -3.66 -7.87 4.52
C PRO A 78 -3.19 -8.79 3.39
N TYR A 79 -4.00 -9.80 3.06
CA TYR A 79 -3.94 -10.60 1.84
C TYR A 79 -5.07 -10.17 0.90
N ILE A 80 -4.73 -9.57 -0.23
CA ILE A 80 -5.66 -8.89 -1.13
C ILE A 80 -6.00 -9.83 -2.29
N LYS A 81 -7.28 -10.18 -2.42
CA LYS A 81 -7.85 -11.01 -3.49
C LYS A 81 -8.63 -10.14 -4.49
N GLY A 82 -8.65 -10.55 -5.76
CA GLY A 82 -9.43 -9.90 -6.81
C GLY A 82 -8.81 -8.65 -7.42
N LEU A 83 -7.62 -8.21 -7.00
CA LEU A 83 -6.95 -7.03 -7.55
C LEU A 83 -6.09 -7.34 -8.79
N ALA A 84 -5.43 -8.47 -8.84
CA ALA A 84 -4.48 -8.82 -9.90
C ALA A 84 -5.05 -8.73 -11.33
N PRO A 85 -6.31 -9.11 -11.62
CA PRO A 85 -6.89 -8.99 -12.96
C PRO A 85 -6.94 -7.53 -13.46
N PHE A 86 -7.16 -6.56 -12.58
CA PHE A 86 -7.17 -5.14 -12.92
C PHE A 86 -5.78 -4.58 -13.25
N LEU A 87 -4.73 -5.31 -12.87
CA LEU A 87 -3.31 -4.94 -13.08
C LEU A 87 -2.63 -5.80 -14.16
N GLY A 88 -3.42 -6.53 -14.96
CA GLY A 88 -2.88 -7.38 -16.04
C GLY A 88 -2.25 -8.69 -15.58
N GLY A 89 -2.33 -9.03 -14.30
CA GLY A 89 -1.82 -10.30 -13.74
C GLY A 89 -0.29 -10.45 -13.77
N GLN A 90 0.45 -9.38 -14.05
CA GLN A 90 1.90 -9.35 -14.08
C GLN A 90 2.44 -8.15 -13.30
N LEU A 91 3.58 -8.32 -12.64
CA LEU A 91 4.23 -7.27 -11.86
C LEU A 91 5.13 -6.40 -12.76
N ASP A 92 4.55 -5.77 -13.77
CA ASP A 92 5.20 -4.81 -14.63
C ASP A 92 5.36 -3.42 -13.97
N ASP A 93 5.95 -2.46 -14.67
CA ASP A 93 6.19 -1.12 -14.12
C ASP A 93 4.89 -0.36 -13.83
N SER A 94 3.80 -0.61 -14.58
CA SER A 94 2.49 -0.02 -14.33
C SER A 94 1.86 -0.58 -13.06
N ALA A 95 1.89 -1.91 -12.90
CA ALA A 95 1.42 -2.58 -11.69
C ALA A 95 2.24 -2.16 -10.46
N LYS A 96 3.57 -2.08 -10.59
CA LYS A 96 4.46 -1.59 -9.51
C LYS A 96 4.13 -0.15 -9.11
N ALA A 97 3.90 0.74 -10.09
CA ALA A 97 3.51 2.13 -9.82
C ALA A 97 2.16 2.20 -9.07
N TYR A 98 1.16 1.44 -9.52
CA TYR A 98 -0.13 1.33 -8.84
C TYR A 98 0.02 0.81 -7.41
N LEU A 99 0.74 -0.28 -7.21
CA LEU A 99 0.97 -0.89 -5.90
C LEU A 99 1.75 0.03 -4.96
N LYS A 100 2.70 0.82 -5.48
CA LYS A 100 3.43 1.84 -4.72
C LYS A 100 2.45 2.90 -4.17
N ASP A 101 1.56 3.42 -5.01
CA ASP A 101 0.60 4.45 -4.63
C ASP A 101 -0.45 3.90 -3.63
N MET A 102 -0.96 2.69 -3.86
CA MET A 102 -1.84 1.99 -2.92
C MET A 102 -1.15 1.73 -1.58
N GLY A 103 0.10 1.26 -1.62
CA GLY A 103 0.89 1.00 -0.42
C GLY A 103 1.15 2.25 0.41
N ALA A 104 1.50 3.36 -0.24
CA ALA A 104 1.70 4.65 0.44
C ALA A 104 0.44 5.12 1.15
N ALA A 105 -0.72 5.02 0.50
CA ALA A 105 -2.01 5.39 1.11
C ALA A 105 -2.37 4.47 2.27
N SER A 106 -2.15 3.15 2.16
CA SER A 106 -2.41 2.21 3.25
C SER A 106 -1.47 2.41 4.45
N ALA A 107 -0.22 2.75 4.20
CA ALA A 107 0.75 3.06 5.25
C ALA A 107 0.43 4.37 5.97
N SER A 108 -0.03 5.40 5.26
CA SER A 108 -0.33 6.70 5.85
C SER A 108 -1.66 6.73 6.60
N ASN A 109 -2.67 6.00 6.12
CA ASN A 109 -4.00 5.95 6.77
C ASN A 109 -4.10 4.89 7.88
N GLY A 110 -3.21 3.90 7.91
CA GLY A 110 -3.30 2.80 8.85
C GLY A 110 -2.00 2.49 9.54
N ALA A 111 -0.94 2.33 8.94
CA ALA A 111 0.36 1.83 9.37
C ALA A 111 0.72 0.46 8.74
N VAL A 112 0.08 0.10 7.62
CA VAL A 112 0.40 -1.13 6.89
C VAL A 112 1.88 -1.12 6.48
N GLY A 113 2.63 -2.12 6.91
CA GLY A 113 4.06 -2.26 6.59
C GLY A 113 4.34 -3.34 5.54
N LEU A 114 3.36 -4.18 5.25
CA LEU A 114 3.39 -5.27 4.28
C LEU A 114 1.96 -5.58 3.86
N TYR A 115 1.75 -5.83 2.58
CA TYR A 115 0.55 -6.46 2.03
C TYR A 115 0.93 -7.54 1.02
N HIS A 116 0.05 -8.51 0.84
CA HIS A 116 0.14 -9.52 -0.22
C HIS A 116 -0.97 -9.31 -1.22
N VAL A 117 -0.69 -9.42 -2.51
CA VAL A 117 -1.70 -9.46 -3.59
C VAL A 117 -1.65 -10.81 -4.25
N GLU A 118 -2.78 -11.53 -4.16
CA GLU A 118 -2.95 -12.88 -4.71
C GLU A 118 -2.47 -12.95 -6.17
N GLY A 119 -1.58 -13.92 -6.44
CA GLY A 119 -1.07 -14.17 -7.79
C GLY A 119 -0.19 -13.06 -8.39
N LEU A 120 0.21 -12.04 -7.61
CA LEU A 120 0.94 -10.90 -8.15
C LEU A 120 2.22 -10.55 -7.36
N THR A 121 2.12 -10.37 -6.04
CA THR A 121 3.30 -10.03 -5.23
C THR A 121 4.14 -11.27 -4.93
N PRO A 122 5.48 -11.15 -4.78
CA PRO A 122 6.39 -12.29 -4.72
C PRO A 122 5.98 -13.37 -3.72
N GLU A 123 5.79 -13.03 -2.45
CA GLU A 123 5.41 -14.02 -1.44
C GLU A 123 4.01 -14.63 -1.70
N ALA A 124 3.07 -13.84 -2.24
CA ALA A 124 1.75 -14.36 -2.58
C ALA A 124 1.78 -15.33 -3.77
N VAL A 125 2.72 -15.16 -4.71
CA VAL A 125 2.97 -16.11 -5.80
C VAL A 125 3.58 -17.40 -5.27
N ASP A 126 4.57 -17.28 -4.36
CA ASP A 126 5.32 -18.43 -3.86
C ASP A 126 4.52 -19.26 -2.84
N LEU A 127 3.77 -18.63 -1.95
CA LEU A 127 3.15 -19.28 -0.79
C LEU A 127 1.61 -19.30 -0.85
N GLY A 128 0.99 -18.46 -1.68
CA GLY A 128 -0.46 -18.40 -1.84
C GLY A 128 -1.20 -18.26 -0.51
N ASP A 129 -2.29 -19.01 -0.38
CA ASP A 129 -3.16 -18.98 0.82
C ASP A 129 -2.48 -19.48 2.11
N ALA A 130 -1.29 -20.10 2.04
CA ALA A 130 -0.51 -20.44 3.23
C ALA A 130 -0.05 -19.20 4.03
N LEU A 131 -0.05 -18.03 3.39
CA LEU A 131 0.20 -16.76 4.07
C LEU A 131 -0.96 -16.32 4.97
N ILE A 132 -2.16 -16.85 4.79
CA ILE A 132 -3.33 -16.45 5.56
C ILE A 132 -3.35 -17.20 6.90
N ARG A 133 -3.43 -16.46 7.99
CA ARG A 133 -3.55 -17.05 9.33
C ARG A 133 -4.91 -17.71 9.52
N PRO A 134 -4.99 -18.82 10.27
CA PRO A 134 -6.27 -19.32 10.72
C PRO A 134 -7.05 -18.24 11.49
N GLY A 135 -8.33 -18.06 11.15
CA GLY A 135 -9.16 -17.03 11.79
C GLY A 135 -8.93 -15.60 11.27
N ALA A 136 -8.25 -15.44 10.14
CA ALA A 136 -8.11 -14.13 9.49
C ALA A 136 -9.47 -13.49 9.25
N LYS A 137 -9.57 -12.18 9.52
CA LYS A 137 -10.79 -11.39 9.32
C LYS A 137 -10.99 -11.11 7.83
N THR A 138 -12.24 -10.97 7.39
CA THR A 138 -12.55 -10.61 6.00
C THR A 138 -13.04 -9.18 5.90
N TYR A 139 -12.57 -8.46 4.88
CA TYR A 139 -13.05 -7.13 4.53
C TYR A 139 -13.33 -7.07 3.02
N VAL A 140 -14.56 -6.76 2.67
CA VAL A 140 -14.99 -6.63 1.27
C VAL A 140 -14.95 -5.15 0.90
N ILE A 141 -14.29 -4.86 -0.23
CA ILE A 141 -14.24 -3.52 -0.82
C ILE A 141 -14.95 -3.58 -2.18
N ASP A 142 -16.12 -3.01 -2.23
CA ASP A 142 -16.91 -2.80 -3.44
C ASP A 142 -16.95 -1.32 -3.83
N ASP A 143 -17.70 -0.98 -4.89
CA ASP A 143 -17.82 0.40 -5.35
C ASP A 143 -18.43 1.33 -4.30
N ALA A 144 -19.40 0.84 -3.51
CA ALA A 144 -20.03 1.63 -2.46
C ALA A 144 -19.06 1.95 -1.31
N GLU A 145 -18.23 0.99 -0.94
CA GLU A 145 -17.21 1.19 0.08
C GLU A 145 -16.14 2.20 -0.38
N LEU A 146 -15.72 2.17 -1.65
CA LEU A 146 -14.79 3.17 -2.19
C LEU A 146 -15.38 4.58 -2.17
N GLU A 147 -16.66 4.73 -2.55
CA GLU A 147 -17.34 6.03 -2.49
C GLU A 147 -17.49 6.53 -1.04
N ARG A 148 -17.78 5.64 -0.10
CA ARG A 148 -17.80 5.96 1.34
C ARG A 148 -16.47 6.50 1.83
N VAL A 149 -15.35 5.87 1.42
CA VAL A 149 -13.99 6.31 1.77
C VAL A 149 -13.68 7.68 1.17
N LYS A 150 -14.02 7.90 -0.11
CA LYS A 150 -13.85 9.22 -0.77
C LYS A 150 -14.63 10.31 -0.06
N ALA A 151 -15.89 10.04 0.29
CA ALA A 151 -16.73 11.00 1.01
C ALA A 151 -16.21 11.34 2.42
N GLY A 152 -15.41 10.43 3.00
CA GLY A 152 -14.78 10.62 4.30
C GLY A 152 -13.51 11.48 4.28
N TYR A 153 -12.98 11.85 3.13
CA TYR A 153 -11.80 12.71 3.07
C TYR A 153 -12.11 14.13 3.55
N PRO A 154 -11.26 14.72 4.40
CA PRO A 154 -11.50 16.05 4.92
C PRO A 154 -11.37 17.10 3.81
N VAL A 155 -12.34 18.00 3.72
CA VAL A 155 -12.25 19.20 2.90
C VAL A 155 -11.64 20.31 3.76
N ILE A 156 -10.38 20.66 3.50
CA ILE A 156 -9.61 21.62 4.31
C ILE A 156 -9.57 23.04 3.72
N TRP A 157 -10.33 23.31 2.68
CA TRP A 157 -10.43 24.63 2.09
C TRP A 157 -11.12 25.60 3.08
N LYS A 158 -10.39 26.62 3.51
CA LYS A 158 -10.96 27.67 4.39
C LYS A 158 -11.92 28.60 3.62
N ASN A 159 -11.69 28.75 2.32
CA ASN A 159 -12.52 29.53 1.44
C ASN A 159 -12.93 28.66 0.23
N PRO A 160 -14.21 28.27 0.12
CA PRO A 160 -14.70 27.46 -0.99
C PRO A 160 -14.56 28.13 -2.37
N ASP A 161 -14.58 29.46 -2.41
CA ASP A 161 -14.46 30.25 -3.65
C ASP A 161 -13.01 30.54 -4.05
N ALA A 162 -12.04 30.04 -3.28
CA ALA A 162 -10.63 30.24 -3.57
C ALA A 162 -10.24 29.55 -4.87
N LYS A 163 -9.55 30.29 -5.75
CA LYS A 163 -8.93 29.72 -6.95
C LYS A 163 -7.50 29.31 -6.61
N PRO A 164 -7.19 27.98 -6.60
CA PRO A 164 -5.82 27.53 -6.31
C PRO A 164 -4.87 28.03 -7.42
N LYS A 165 -3.72 28.54 -7.00
CA LYS A 165 -2.65 29.02 -7.90
C LYS A 165 -1.45 28.07 -7.93
N LEU A 166 -1.37 27.15 -6.98
CA LEU A 166 -0.30 26.19 -6.85
C LEU A 166 -0.90 24.82 -6.49
N CYS A 167 -0.47 23.79 -7.21
CA CYS A 167 -0.73 22.40 -6.87
C CYS A 167 0.59 21.75 -6.50
N PHE A 168 0.65 21.15 -5.30
CA PHE A 168 1.80 20.38 -4.86
C PHE A 168 1.43 18.90 -4.91
N ILE A 169 2.20 18.12 -5.68
CA ILE A 169 2.07 16.67 -5.78
C ILE A 169 3.32 16.06 -5.14
N GLY A 170 3.13 15.30 -4.08
CA GLY A 170 4.22 14.74 -3.29
C GLY A 170 4.03 13.26 -3.02
N CYS A 171 4.30 12.80 -1.82
CA CYS A 171 4.28 11.41 -1.37
C CYS A 171 3.18 10.50 -1.99
N PRO A 172 3.54 9.34 -2.59
CA PRO A 172 4.89 8.82 -2.77
C PRO A 172 5.64 9.47 -3.94
N HIS A 173 6.93 9.18 -4.07
CA HIS A 173 7.72 9.64 -5.20
C HIS A 173 7.16 9.10 -6.52
N LEU A 174 7.01 9.97 -7.52
CA LEU A 174 6.54 9.59 -8.83
C LEU A 174 7.58 8.71 -9.56
N SER A 175 7.11 7.71 -10.29
CA SER A 175 7.93 7.06 -11.31
C SER A 175 8.13 8.01 -12.51
N LEU A 176 9.13 7.73 -13.34
CA LEU A 176 9.35 8.53 -14.56
C LEU A 176 8.10 8.58 -15.45
N SER A 177 7.43 7.45 -15.65
CA SER A 177 6.21 7.36 -16.45
C SER A 177 5.05 8.16 -15.82
N GLN A 178 4.92 8.15 -14.50
CA GLN A 178 3.94 8.98 -13.79
C GLN A 178 4.26 10.48 -13.96
N LEU A 179 5.54 10.85 -13.85
CA LEU A 179 5.95 12.24 -14.04
C LEU A 179 5.65 12.74 -15.46
N ILE A 180 6.00 11.95 -16.49
CA ILE A 180 5.67 12.25 -17.89
C ILE A 180 4.16 12.43 -18.05
N GLY A 181 3.34 11.48 -17.58
CA GLY A 181 1.89 11.55 -17.67
C GLY A 181 1.27 12.75 -16.92
N TRP A 182 1.90 13.24 -15.85
CA TRP A 182 1.48 14.49 -15.20
C TRP A 182 1.85 15.72 -16.02
N THR A 183 3.04 15.74 -16.63
CA THR A 183 3.49 16.85 -17.49
C THR A 183 2.53 17.01 -18.67
N GLU A 184 2.19 15.92 -19.37
CA GLU A 184 1.25 15.93 -20.49
C GLU A 184 -0.17 16.40 -20.13
N LYS A 185 -0.60 16.24 -18.88
CA LYS A 185 -1.91 16.69 -18.41
C LYS A 185 -1.94 18.16 -18.01
N LEU A 186 -0.78 18.76 -17.75
CA LEU A 186 -0.66 20.14 -17.29
C LEU A 186 -0.30 21.11 -18.43
N GLU A 187 0.18 20.59 -19.57
CA GLU A 187 0.35 21.34 -20.83
C GLU A 187 -0.98 21.51 -21.58
#